data_0bea88889e04ae70b9b397dfb0f00d0b
#
_entry.id   0bea88889e04ae70b9b397dfb0f00d0b
#
_cell.length_a   1.000
_cell.length_b   1.000
_cell.length_c   1.000
_cell.angle_alpha   90.00
_cell.angle_beta   90.00
_cell.angle_gamma   90.00
#
_symmetry.space_group_name_H-M   'P 1'
#
loop_
_entity.id
_entity.type
_entity.pdbx_description
1 polymer ?
#
loop_
_entity_poly.entity_id
_entity_poly.type
_entity_poly.pdbx_seq_one_letter_code
_entity_poly.pdbx_strand_id
1 'polypeptide(L)'
;MSVKRIITLSLAMLICCLGAASATEVYEADVCVFGGTASGVTAGLAAARRGQSVIIVEPFRHLGGMHGGGIRIQQDCLYLKDIGGIARELHDADYALPGGGGANQWQARLMIRKKVEDAGIRFFTQYRLDSKEDVVKDGVTIGMIHLNHAPIMEEGVPAPKPTKRKAFSVKAKVFIDASYEGDLMAFSGCDYTIGREAKSKYNESLGGQRGLKYFDVDPYVAEGDPSSGLLPMISTEPYEPNAASRYSLAYNFRMQGMRDRKSGQTEGTPLKPLGRKIDRERYELVIRGLKKDSGKDVIGWPAWNYLRKTMVSSGPPGRQADYPDGDWALRSAVWRDWIDHVKTMNILRGIKAPVLREGWYPDNGDFPDQLYIRIGRRMIGEYVMTQHDLMHQTAIQDSIGLAYYAVDIYPPRLIAHEGKVASEGEVFMRVSPGPYQIPYRALTAKKDQCDNLLVSVCMSASHIAMSSIRMESSYVVMGEAAGIAASHAVKSDKNVHQLDVEAVLADMSKAGVVTEWDGTGYGLNSRRTWRPDAIYWKHNPEDYKKSPIRLDPSWQNSESTGGGSDRTRVQAFSSVEDWNRKKPGYDWLFPHIDKNADGKISLEEHQAFQDYKKANPAWRKTLRKKPPR
;
A
#
# COMPACT_ATOMS: atom_id res chain seq x y z
N MET A 1 -46.60 -58.49 21.85
CA MET A 1 -46.33 -57.09 21.25
C MET A 1 -45.90 -57.29 19.81
N SER A 2 -46.70 -56.76 18.88
CA SER A 2 -46.57 -57.05 17.44
C SER A 2 -45.36 -56.41 16.81
N VAL A 3 -44.62 -57.13 15.96
CA VAL A 3 -43.44 -56.69 15.17
C VAL A 3 -43.69 -55.38 14.39
N LYS A 4 -44.95 -55.11 14.04
CA LYS A 4 -45.37 -53.86 13.39
C LYS A 4 -45.17 -52.62 14.27
N ARG A 5 -45.21 -52.68 15.61
CA ARG A 5 -44.94 -51.49 16.49
C ARG A 5 -43.48 -51.17 16.65
N ILE A 6 -42.60 -52.17 16.49
CA ILE A 6 -41.14 -51.95 16.59
C ILE A 6 -40.60 -51.26 15.32
N ILE A 7 -41.13 -51.61 14.14
CA ILE A 7 -40.73 -50.98 12.87
C ILE A 7 -41.23 -49.56 12.80
N THR A 8 -42.38 -49.20 13.33
CA THR A 8 -42.90 -47.81 13.32
C THR A 8 -42.17 -46.92 14.29
N LEU A 9 -41.68 -47.41 15.44
CA LEU A 9 -40.85 -46.65 16.36
C LEU A 9 -39.42 -46.44 15.81
N SER A 10 -38.85 -47.43 15.12
CA SER A 10 -37.54 -47.31 14.50
C SER A 10 -37.54 -46.35 13.31
N LEU A 11 -38.63 -46.26 12.54
CA LEU A 11 -38.75 -45.31 11.43
C LEU A 11 -38.99 -43.86 11.92
N ALA A 12 -39.75 -43.70 13.03
CA ALA A 12 -39.93 -42.37 13.67
C ALA A 12 -38.65 -41.86 14.32
N MET A 13 -37.78 -42.73 14.88
CA MET A 13 -36.48 -42.37 15.42
C MET A 13 -35.43 -42.06 14.31
N LEU A 14 -35.58 -42.70 13.14
CA LEU A 14 -34.68 -42.42 11.99
C LEU A 14 -35.02 -41.09 11.28
N ILE A 15 -36.26 -40.64 11.33
CA ILE A 15 -36.71 -39.35 10.77
C ILE A 15 -36.34 -38.18 11.70
N CYS A 16 -36.21 -38.37 13.01
CA CYS A 16 -35.72 -37.35 13.94
C CYS A 16 -34.19 -37.16 13.91
N CYS A 17 -33.44 -38.06 13.24
CA CYS A 17 -31.99 -37.91 13.03
C CYS A 17 -31.60 -37.35 11.67
N LEU A 18 -32.56 -36.99 10.82
CA LEU A 18 -32.30 -36.08 9.69
C LEU A 18 -32.12 -34.69 10.27
N GLY A 19 -30.86 -34.38 10.54
CA GLY A 19 -30.39 -33.21 11.25
C GLY A 19 -31.11 -31.93 10.82
N ALA A 20 -31.65 -31.24 11.79
CA ALA A 20 -31.95 -29.84 11.63
C ALA A 20 -30.64 -29.18 11.12
N ALA A 21 -30.55 -28.90 9.83
CA ALA A 21 -29.53 -28.03 9.32
C ALA A 21 -29.64 -26.74 10.14
N SER A 22 -28.70 -26.52 11.05
CA SER A 22 -28.67 -25.30 11.86
C SER A 22 -28.77 -24.14 10.88
N ALA A 23 -29.85 -23.39 10.96
CA ALA A 23 -30.02 -22.20 10.10
C ALA A 23 -28.78 -21.35 10.26
N THR A 24 -28.17 -20.99 9.15
CA THR A 24 -26.99 -20.09 9.16
C THR A 24 -27.39 -18.78 9.84
N GLU A 25 -26.68 -18.39 10.88
CA GLU A 25 -26.93 -17.14 11.60
C GLU A 25 -26.87 -15.95 10.64
N VAL A 26 -27.86 -15.05 10.71
CA VAL A 26 -27.93 -13.86 9.86
C VAL A 26 -27.86 -12.64 10.76
N TYR A 27 -26.83 -11.83 10.56
CA TYR A 27 -26.70 -10.53 11.17
C TYR A 27 -27.26 -9.46 10.23
N GLU A 28 -27.92 -8.47 10.79
CA GLU A 28 -28.46 -7.32 10.03
C GLU A 28 -27.82 -6.03 10.50
N ALA A 29 -27.54 -5.13 9.56
CA ALA A 29 -27.02 -3.79 9.81
C ALA A 29 -27.51 -2.81 8.74
N ASP A 30 -27.38 -1.52 9.00
CA ASP A 30 -27.59 -0.50 7.96
C ASP A 30 -26.43 -0.52 6.95
N VAL A 31 -25.19 -0.65 7.45
CA VAL A 31 -23.98 -0.64 6.63
C VAL A 31 -23.11 -1.87 6.95
N CYS A 32 -22.74 -2.61 5.92
CA CYS A 32 -21.74 -3.68 6.00
C CYS A 32 -20.45 -3.23 5.32
N VAL A 33 -19.35 -3.23 6.06
CA VAL A 33 -18.01 -2.95 5.55
C VAL A 33 -17.25 -4.27 5.39
N PHE A 34 -16.90 -4.62 4.18
CA PHE A 34 -16.04 -5.75 3.87
C PHE A 34 -14.60 -5.27 3.65
N GLY A 35 -13.66 -5.77 4.48
CA GLY A 35 -12.30 -5.27 4.61
C GLY A 35 -12.17 -4.29 5.79
N GLY A 36 -11.68 -4.78 6.93
CA GLY A 36 -11.39 -3.97 8.12
C GLY A 36 -10.06 -3.22 8.02
N THR A 37 -9.66 -2.79 6.81
CA THR A 37 -8.48 -1.96 6.58
C THR A 37 -8.61 -0.59 7.25
N ALA A 38 -7.59 0.26 7.21
CA ALA A 38 -7.72 1.63 7.72
C ALA A 38 -8.89 2.38 7.06
N SER A 39 -9.11 2.16 5.76
CA SER A 39 -10.26 2.68 5.01
C SER A 39 -11.59 2.14 5.55
N GLY A 40 -11.68 0.83 5.77
CA GLY A 40 -12.91 0.20 6.28
C GLY A 40 -13.24 0.64 7.71
N VAL A 41 -12.22 0.82 8.55
CA VAL A 41 -12.38 1.35 9.90
C VAL A 41 -12.93 2.78 9.85
N THR A 42 -12.37 3.66 9.02
CA THR A 42 -12.88 5.03 8.89
C THR A 42 -14.29 5.06 8.33
N ALA A 43 -14.62 4.20 7.36
CA ALA A 43 -15.97 4.06 6.83
C ALA A 43 -16.97 3.65 7.92
N GLY A 44 -16.62 2.63 8.71
CA GLY A 44 -17.45 2.18 9.83
C GLY A 44 -17.66 3.26 10.88
N LEU A 45 -16.59 3.95 11.30
CA LEU A 45 -16.67 5.06 12.27
C LEU A 45 -17.53 6.21 11.74
N ALA A 46 -17.39 6.58 10.47
CA ALA A 46 -18.14 7.65 9.84
C ALA A 46 -19.64 7.35 9.79
N ALA A 47 -20.02 6.13 9.47
CA ALA A 47 -21.41 5.68 9.45
C ALA A 47 -21.98 5.57 10.88
N ALA A 48 -21.25 4.97 11.82
CA ALA A 48 -21.68 4.82 13.21
C ALA A 48 -21.90 6.17 13.91
N ARG A 49 -21.02 7.16 13.70
CA ARG A 49 -21.18 8.53 14.23
C ARG A 49 -22.44 9.24 13.71
N ARG A 50 -23.03 8.74 12.61
CA ARG A 50 -24.27 9.23 12.02
C ARG A 50 -25.50 8.42 12.43
N GLY A 51 -25.33 7.51 13.40
CA GLY A 51 -26.40 6.69 13.99
C GLY A 51 -26.74 5.44 13.20
N GLN A 52 -25.88 5.00 12.25
CA GLN A 52 -26.11 3.77 11.54
C GLN A 52 -25.58 2.56 12.33
N SER A 53 -26.29 1.45 12.28
CA SER A 53 -25.76 0.16 12.71
C SER A 53 -24.73 -0.34 11.69
N VAL A 54 -23.55 -0.75 12.17
CA VAL A 54 -22.42 -1.12 11.32
C VAL A 54 -21.88 -2.50 11.68
N ILE A 55 -21.57 -3.29 10.66
CA ILE A 55 -20.81 -4.53 10.79
C ILE A 55 -19.56 -4.41 9.92
N ILE A 56 -18.37 -4.70 10.50
CA ILE A 56 -17.11 -4.81 9.76
C ILE A 56 -16.71 -6.28 9.67
N VAL A 57 -16.37 -6.75 8.47
CA VAL A 57 -15.84 -8.10 8.23
C VAL A 57 -14.44 -7.99 7.66
N GLU A 58 -13.48 -8.67 8.29
CA GLU A 58 -12.07 -8.66 7.92
C GLU A 58 -11.57 -10.07 7.60
N PRO A 59 -11.02 -10.32 6.41
CA PRO A 59 -10.43 -11.61 6.05
C PRO A 59 -9.23 -12.03 6.89
N PHE A 60 -8.47 -11.06 7.44
CA PHE A 60 -7.26 -11.31 8.21
C PHE A 60 -7.51 -11.23 9.73
N ARG A 61 -6.43 -11.35 10.54
CA ARG A 61 -6.53 -11.38 12.02
C ARG A 61 -6.89 -10.03 12.63
N HIS A 62 -6.44 -8.93 12.03
CA HIS A 62 -6.43 -7.62 12.66
C HIS A 62 -7.12 -6.57 11.81
N LEU A 63 -7.80 -5.64 12.48
CA LEU A 63 -8.26 -4.41 11.87
C LEU A 63 -7.09 -3.45 11.60
N GLY A 64 -7.24 -2.59 10.60
CA GLY A 64 -6.28 -1.57 10.22
C GLY A 64 -5.50 -1.89 8.93
N GLY A 65 -5.46 -3.17 8.49
CA GLY A 65 -4.75 -3.56 7.28
C GLY A 65 -3.27 -3.19 7.36
N MET A 66 -2.75 -2.47 6.35
CA MET A 66 -1.36 -2.01 6.34
C MET A 66 -1.06 -1.00 7.44
N HIS A 67 -2.05 -0.22 7.91
CA HIS A 67 -1.91 0.58 9.12
C HIS A 67 -1.88 -0.33 10.35
N GLY A 68 -0.71 -0.56 10.88
CA GLY A 68 -0.41 -1.63 11.86
C GLY A 68 0.10 -2.92 11.22
N GLY A 69 0.06 -3.08 9.90
CA GLY A 69 0.65 -4.17 9.13
C GLY A 69 2.03 -3.83 8.51
N GLY A 70 2.64 -2.69 8.90
CA GLY A 70 3.97 -2.29 8.48
C GLY A 70 4.06 -0.90 7.86
N ILE A 71 2.94 -0.24 7.63
CA ILE A 71 2.84 1.16 7.20
C ILE A 71 2.00 1.91 8.23
N ARG A 72 2.36 3.14 8.51
CA ARG A 72 1.61 4.05 9.38
C ARG A 72 0.86 5.06 8.52
N ILE A 73 -0.27 5.60 8.98
CA ILE A 73 -1.03 6.64 8.28
C ILE A 73 -0.16 7.85 7.95
N GLN A 74 0.78 8.18 8.85
CA GLN A 74 1.73 9.28 8.66
C GLN A 74 2.73 9.05 7.54
N GLN A 75 3.02 7.78 7.24
CA GLN A 75 3.97 7.45 6.19
C GLN A 75 3.32 7.79 4.85
N ASP A 76 4.07 8.52 4.03
CA ASP A 76 3.61 8.96 2.72
C ASP A 76 2.43 9.95 2.75
N CYS A 77 1.99 10.41 3.94
CA CYS A 77 1.17 11.61 4.10
C CYS A 77 2.06 12.84 3.95
N LEU A 78 2.08 13.42 2.75
CA LEU A 78 3.03 14.49 2.45
C LEU A 78 2.62 15.84 3.05
N TYR A 79 1.33 16.04 3.23
CA TYR A 79 0.76 17.30 3.72
C TYR A 79 -0.39 17.03 4.67
N LEU A 80 -0.12 17.25 5.94
CA LEU A 80 -1.06 16.97 7.02
C LEU A 80 -2.32 17.86 6.97
N LYS A 81 -2.22 19.05 6.40
CA LYS A 81 -3.35 19.96 6.26
C LYS A 81 -4.40 19.50 5.24
N ASP A 82 -4.06 18.52 4.37
CA ASP A 82 -5.00 17.95 3.40
C ASP A 82 -5.86 16.85 4.00
N ILE A 83 -5.55 16.44 5.23
CA ILE A 83 -6.30 15.43 5.94
C ILE A 83 -7.13 16.10 7.04
N GLY A 84 -8.44 15.94 6.97
CA GLY A 84 -9.41 16.41 7.96
C GLY A 84 -10.22 15.25 8.56
N GLY A 85 -11.25 15.58 9.32
CA GLY A 85 -12.22 14.63 9.84
C GLY A 85 -11.63 13.47 10.65
N ILE A 86 -12.19 12.28 10.49
CA ILE A 86 -11.75 11.05 11.15
C ILE A 86 -10.34 10.64 10.67
N ALA A 87 -10.01 10.90 9.40
CA ALA A 87 -8.68 10.63 8.86
C ALA A 87 -7.60 11.40 9.64
N ARG A 88 -7.85 12.67 9.97
CA ARG A 88 -6.96 13.48 10.80
C ARG A 88 -6.93 13.00 12.24
N GLU A 89 -8.07 12.66 12.81
CA GLU A 89 -8.16 12.10 14.16
C GLU A 89 -7.34 10.82 14.32
N LEU A 90 -7.43 9.91 13.35
CA LEU A 90 -6.62 8.69 13.34
C LEU A 90 -5.14 8.97 13.18
N HIS A 91 -4.77 9.91 12.31
CA HIS A 91 -3.39 10.34 12.14
C HIS A 91 -2.80 10.88 13.45
N ASP A 92 -3.52 11.76 14.13
CA ASP A 92 -3.06 12.39 15.37
C ASP A 92 -2.99 11.38 16.52
N ALA A 93 -3.97 10.47 16.62
CA ALA A 93 -3.96 9.38 17.60
C ALA A 93 -2.78 8.42 17.37
N ASP A 94 -2.48 8.10 16.12
CA ASP A 94 -1.33 7.30 15.73
C ASP A 94 0.00 7.99 16.07
N TYR A 95 0.10 9.28 15.86
CA TYR A 95 1.30 10.07 16.19
C TYR A 95 1.49 10.21 17.70
N ALA A 96 0.41 10.21 18.49
CA ALA A 96 0.45 10.27 19.93
C ALA A 96 0.90 8.96 20.60
N LEU A 97 0.99 7.84 19.86
CA LEU A 97 1.50 6.59 20.41
C LEU A 97 2.97 6.72 20.85
N PRO A 98 3.43 5.96 21.86
CA PRO A 98 4.81 5.97 22.30
C PRO A 98 5.77 5.72 21.12
N GLY A 99 6.73 6.63 20.90
CA GLY A 99 7.64 6.59 19.75
C GLY A 99 7.20 7.41 18.54
N GLY A 100 6.05 8.10 18.60
CA GLY A 100 5.55 8.96 17.53
C GLY A 100 5.46 8.22 16.18
N GLY A 101 5.92 8.84 15.09
CA GLY A 101 5.95 8.22 13.76
C GLY A 101 6.80 6.94 13.62
N GLY A 102 7.56 6.56 14.66
CA GLY A 102 8.31 5.31 14.76
C GLY A 102 7.70 4.31 15.75
N ALA A 103 6.47 4.55 16.21
CA ALA A 103 5.82 3.69 17.19
C ALA A 103 5.57 2.27 16.63
N ASN A 104 5.39 1.35 17.58
CA ASN A 104 5.22 -0.07 17.33
C ASN A 104 3.91 -0.36 16.56
N GLN A 105 3.96 -1.26 15.57
CA GLN A 105 2.80 -1.64 14.75
C GLN A 105 1.68 -2.28 15.60
N TRP A 106 2.04 -3.07 16.61
CA TRP A 106 1.09 -3.66 17.53
C TRP A 106 0.25 -2.62 18.28
N GLN A 107 0.90 -1.55 18.75
CA GLN A 107 0.19 -0.46 19.41
C GLN A 107 -0.78 0.25 18.47
N ALA A 108 -0.42 0.42 17.21
CA ALA A 108 -1.32 0.98 16.21
C ALA A 108 -2.57 0.09 15.99
N ARG A 109 -2.41 -1.23 15.96
CA ARG A 109 -3.53 -2.19 15.90
C ARG A 109 -4.45 -2.10 17.10
N LEU A 110 -3.88 -2.07 18.30
CA LEU A 110 -4.65 -1.94 19.53
C LEU A 110 -5.42 -0.62 19.56
N MET A 111 -4.83 0.48 19.11
CA MET A 111 -5.49 1.78 19.01
C MET A 111 -6.67 1.74 18.02
N ILE A 112 -6.48 1.18 16.82
CA ILE A 112 -7.52 1.02 15.82
C ILE A 112 -8.68 0.15 16.37
N ARG A 113 -8.35 -1.00 16.92
CA ARG A 113 -9.34 -1.91 17.50
C ARG A 113 -10.17 -1.23 18.59
N LYS A 114 -9.49 -0.54 19.51
CA LYS A 114 -10.17 0.20 20.59
C LYS A 114 -11.14 1.25 20.04
N LYS A 115 -10.77 1.99 19.00
CA LYS A 115 -11.69 2.99 18.39
C LYS A 115 -12.94 2.34 17.80
N VAL A 116 -12.84 1.16 17.21
CA VAL A 116 -13.98 0.40 16.67
C VAL A 116 -14.87 -0.11 17.82
N GLU A 117 -14.26 -0.65 18.88
CA GLU A 117 -14.96 -1.13 20.08
C GLU A 117 -15.67 0.02 20.82
N ASP A 118 -14.99 1.15 21.03
CA ASP A 118 -15.56 2.35 21.68
C ASP A 118 -16.75 2.95 20.89
N ALA A 119 -16.78 2.77 19.58
CA ALA A 119 -17.89 3.18 18.72
C ALA A 119 -19.05 2.17 18.71
N GLY A 120 -18.95 1.06 19.44
CA GLY A 120 -19.99 0.01 19.48
C GLY A 120 -20.15 -0.74 18.17
N ILE A 121 -19.18 -0.69 17.28
CA ILE A 121 -19.21 -1.37 15.97
C ILE A 121 -18.91 -2.85 16.16
N ARG A 122 -19.82 -3.72 15.67
CA ARG A 122 -19.58 -5.16 15.63
C ARG A 122 -18.59 -5.48 14.51
N PHE A 123 -17.60 -6.34 14.79
CA PHE A 123 -16.67 -6.79 13.77
C PHE A 123 -16.35 -8.28 13.89
N PHE A 124 -16.01 -8.88 12.74
CA PHE A 124 -15.62 -10.27 12.63
C PHE A 124 -14.31 -10.36 11.85
N THR A 125 -13.29 -10.98 12.41
CA THR A 125 -12.00 -11.21 11.76
C THR A 125 -11.84 -12.66 11.34
N GLN A 126 -11.02 -12.91 10.30
CA GLN A 126 -10.80 -14.24 9.70
C GLN A 126 -12.06 -14.82 9.02
N TYR A 127 -12.90 -13.93 8.49
CA TYR A 127 -14.05 -14.27 7.67
C TYR A 127 -13.95 -13.60 6.31
N ARG A 128 -14.23 -14.37 5.25
CA ARG A 128 -14.01 -13.93 3.89
C ARG A 128 -15.07 -14.42 2.91
N LEU A 129 -15.04 -13.87 1.72
CA LEU A 129 -15.72 -14.40 0.54
C LEU A 129 -14.74 -15.29 -0.23
N ASP A 130 -15.20 -16.43 -0.73
CA ASP A 130 -14.40 -17.35 -1.55
C ASP A 130 -14.82 -17.32 -3.02
N SER A 131 -16.05 -16.90 -3.31
CA SER A 131 -16.59 -16.89 -4.68
C SER A 131 -17.83 -15.98 -4.82
N LYS A 132 -18.29 -15.80 -6.06
CA LYS A 132 -19.51 -15.04 -6.35
C LYS A 132 -20.78 -15.62 -5.72
N GLU A 133 -20.81 -16.91 -5.47
CA GLU A 133 -21.94 -17.61 -4.81
C GLU A 133 -22.10 -17.20 -3.34
N ASP A 134 -21.12 -16.50 -2.78
CA ASP A 134 -21.20 -15.94 -1.44
C ASP A 134 -21.89 -14.55 -1.42
N VAL A 135 -22.20 -13.97 -2.58
CA VAL A 135 -22.92 -12.71 -2.72
C VAL A 135 -24.31 -12.94 -3.30
N VAL A 136 -25.34 -12.61 -2.54
CA VAL A 136 -26.74 -12.73 -2.95
C VAL A 136 -27.25 -11.37 -3.39
N LYS A 137 -27.74 -11.29 -4.62
CA LYS A 137 -28.28 -10.06 -5.21
C LYS A 137 -29.74 -10.23 -5.60
N ASP A 138 -30.47 -9.13 -5.55
CA ASP A 138 -31.74 -8.94 -6.22
C ASP A 138 -31.55 -7.88 -7.33
N GLY A 139 -31.53 -8.32 -8.58
CA GLY A 139 -31.13 -7.49 -9.70
C GLY A 139 -29.71 -6.92 -9.53
N VAL A 140 -29.59 -5.60 -9.40
CA VAL A 140 -28.32 -4.90 -9.21
C VAL A 140 -28.00 -4.61 -7.74
N THR A 141 -28.90 -4.93 -6.81
CA THR A 141 -28.76 -4.65 -5.37
C THR A 141 -28.21 -5.85 -4.62
N ILE A 142 -27.17 -5.67 -3.84
CA ILE A 142 -26.67 -6.71 -2.91
C ILE A 142 -27.64 -6.79 -1.73
N GLY A 143 -28.29 -7.95 -1.55
CA GLY A 143 -29.19 -8.20 -0.42
C GLY A 143 -28.48 -8.80 0.78
N MET A 144 -27.48 -9.67 0.54
CA MET A 144 -26.80 -10.42 1.60
C MET A 144 -25.44 -10.94 1.11
N ILE A 145 -24.52 -11.10 2.04
CA ILE A 145 -23.26 -11.84 1.81
C ILE A 145 -23.13 -13.01 2.78
N HIS A 146 -22.61 -14.14 2.29
CA HIS A 146 -22.29 -15.32 3.08
C HIS A 146 -20.83 -15.36 3.42
N LEU A 147 -20.47 -15.50 4.69
CA LEU A 147 -19.11 -15.42 5.15
C LEU A 147 -18.56 -16.79 5.53
N ASN A 148 -17.38 -17.07 5.03
CA ASN A 148 -16.65 -18.30 5.24
C ASN A 148 -15.57 -18.09 6.31
N HIS A 149 -15.52 -18.94 7.33
CA HIS A 149 -14.48 -18.89 8.35
C HIS A 149 -13.18 -19.49 7.80
N ALA A 150 -12.13 -18.71 7.74
CA ALA A 150 -10.83 -19.09 7.20
C ALA A 150 -9.71 -18.60 8.11
N PRO A 151 -9.37 -19.34 9.16
CA PRO A 151 -8.34 -18.94 10.13
C PRO A 151 -7.00 -18.72 9.44
N ILE A 152 -6.34 -17.61 9.79
CA ILE A 152 -5.00 -17.33 9.31
C ILE A 152 -4.02 -18.32 9.94
N MET A 153 -3.21 -18.95 9.09
CA MET A 153 -2.23 -19.95 9.45
C MET A 153 -0.95 -19.31 10.01
N GLU A 154 0.00 -20.16 10.33
CA GLU A 154 1.33 -19.75 10.78
C GLU A 154 2.00 -18.77 9.80
N GLU A 155 2.78 -17.85 10.31
CA GLU A 155 3.45 -16.77 9.57
C GLU A 155 2.48 -15.80 8.84
N GLY A 156 1.22 -15.76 9.26
CA GLY A 156 0.23 -14.85 8.67
C GLY A 156 -0.36 -15.32 7.34
N VAL A 157 -0.04 -16.55 6.90
CA VAL A 157 -0.51 -17.07 5.61
C VAL A 157 -2.02 -17.30 5.64
N PRO A 158 -2.79 -16.77 4.68
CA PRO A 158 -4.22 -17.04 4.60
C PRO A 158 -4.47 -18.53 4.31
N ALA A 159 -5.47 -19.13 4.97
CA ALA A 159 -5.84 -20.51 4.73
C ALA A 159 -6.25 -20.72 3.26
N PRO A 160 -5.78 -21.79 2.57
CA PRO A 160 -6.14 -22.04 1.18
C PRO A 160 -7.62 -22.42 0.99
N LYS A 161 -8.25 -22.94 2.05
CA LYS A 161 -9.67 -23.31 2.09
C LYS A 161 -10.28 -22.87 3.42
N PRO A 162 -11.56 -22.51 3.45
CA PRO A 162 -12.22 -22.20 4.71
C PRO A 162 -12.42 -23.47 5.55
N THR A 163 -12.39 -23.31 6.86
CA THR A 163 -12.72 -24.38 7.83
C THR A 163 -14.23 -24.54 7.99
N LYS A 164 -15.00 -23.48 7.75
CA LYS A 164 -16.47 -23.51 7.76
C LYS A 164 -16.99 -22.57 6.67
N ARG A 165 -17.69 -23.15 5.67
CA ARG A 165 -18.41 -22.38 4.65
C ARG A 165 -19.70 -21.83 5.22
N LYS A 166 -20.11 -20.65 4.76
CA LYS A 166 -21.35 -19.96 5.19
C LYS A 166 -21.50 -19.99 6.71
N ALA A 167 -20.41 -19.63 7.42
CA ALA A 167 -20.38 -19.66 8.88
C ALA A 167 -21.48 -18.78 9.49
N PHE A 168 -21.74 -17.64 8.85
CA PHE A 168 -22.88 -16.74 9.06
C PHE A 168 -23.11 -15.89 7.80
N SER A 169 -24.15 -15.06 7.83
CA SER A 169 -24.47 -14.14 6.74
C SER A 169 -24.67 -12.73 7.28
N VAL A 170 -24.44 -11.73 6.43
CA VAL A 170 -24.75 -10.33 6.75
C VAL A 170 -25.69 -9.76 5.70
N LYS A 171 -26.82 -9.20 6.16
CA LYS A 171 -27.71 -8.35 5.38
C LYS A 171 -27.42 -6.89 5.69
N ALA A 172 -27.39 -6.05 4.70
CA ALA A 172 -27.26 -4.61 4.90
C ALA A 172 -27.97 -3.82 3.78
N LYS A 173 -28.29 -2.57 4.06
CA LYS A 173 -28.84 -1.63 3.06
C LYS A 173 -27.74 -1.15 2.11
N VAL A 174 -26.56 -0.86 2.65
CA VAL A 174 -25.38 -0.42 1.89
C VAL A 174 -24.18 -1.27 2.26
N PHE A 175 -23.42 -1.63 1.24
CA PHE A 175 -22.16 -2.35 1.36
C PHE A 175 -20.99 -1.44 0.99
N ILE A 176 -19.86 -1.60 1.69
CA ILE A 176 -18.61 -0.92 1.37
C ILE A 176 -17.52 -1.97 1.21
N ASP A 177 -16.88 -2.06 0.04
CA ASP A 177 -15.67 -2.85 -0.16
C ASP A 177 -14.45 -1.97 0.13
N ALA A 178 -13.81 -2.23 1.26
CA ALA A 178 -12.58 -1.58 1.69
C ALA A 178 -11.41 -2.57 1.78
N SER A 179 -11.51 -3.73 1.14
CA SER A 179 -10.45 -4.74 1.09
C SER A 179 -9.38 -4.40 0.05
N TYR A 180 -8.15 -4.89 0.25
CA TYR A 180 -7.06 -4.74 -0.74
C TYR A 180 -7.25 -5.64 -1.97
N GLU A 181 -8.09 -6.66 -1.85
CA GLU A 181 -8.39 -7.63 -2.91
C GLU A 181 -9.55 -7.19 -3.81
N GLY A 182 -10.53 -6.44 -3.27
CA GLY A 182 -11.76 -6.05 -3.98
C GLY A 182 -12.66 -7.27 -4.26
N ASP A 183 -12.73 -8.23 -3.33
CA ASP A 183 -13.47 -9.47 -3.55
C ASP A 183 -14.99 -9.23 -3.54
N LEU A 184 -15.51 -8.37 -2.66
CA LEU A 184 -16.93 -8.05 -2.65
C LEU A 184 -17.34 -7.36 -3.95
N MET A 185 -16.57 -6.39 -4.42
CA MET A 185 -16.78 -5.71 -5.69
C MET A 185 -16.81 -6.70 -6.86
N ALA A 186 -15.77 -7.54 -6.98
CA ALA A 186 -15.65 -8.50 -8.08
C ALA A 186 -16.77 -9.56 -8.06
N PHE A 187 -17.08 -10.11 -6.88
CA PHE A 187 -18.10 -11.14 -6.72
C PHE A 187 -19.53 -10.59 -6.83
N SER A 188 -19.71 -9.27 -6.68
CA SER A 188 -20.97 -8.59 -6.98
C SER A 188 -21.21 -8.40 -8.49
N GLY A 189 -20.25 -8.77 -9.33
CA GLY A 189 -20.35 -8.64 -10.79
C GLY A 189 -20.02 -7.24 -11.31
N CYS A 190 -19.31 -6.42 -10.54
CA CYS A 190 -18.80 -5.14 -11.02
C CYS A 190 -17.62 -5.35 -11.97
N ASP A 191 -17.54 -4.53 -13.01
CA ASP A 191 -16.38 -4.50 -13.89
C ASP A 191 -15.13 -4.04 -13.17
N TYR A 192 -14.02 -4.69 -13.43
CA TYR A 192 -12.72 -4.30 -12.91
C TYR A 192 -11.59 -4.64 -13.87
N THR A 193 -10.41 -4.18 -13.58
CA THR A 193 -9.19 -4.46 -14.32
C THR A 193 -8.05 -4.82 -13.37
N ILE A 194 -7.07 -5.55 -13.88
CA ILE A 194 -5.81 -5.89 -13.19
C ILE A 194 -4.63 -5.49 -14.08
N GLY A 195 -3.43 -5.51 -13.53
CA GLY A 195 -2.23 -5.17 -14.31
C GLY A 195 -2.19 -3.69 -14.71
N ARG A 196 -1.70 -3.41 -15.92
CA ARG A 196 -1.54 -2.06 -16.48
C ARG A 196 -2.26 -1.95 -17.82
N GLU A 197 -2.99 -0.88 -18.02
CA GLU A 197 -3.61 -0.54 -19.31
C GLU A 197 -2.55 -0.11 -20.33
N ALA A 198 -2.86 -0.30 -21.61
CA ALA A 198 -2.08 0.32 -22.68
C ALA A 198 -2.14 1.85 -22.58
N LYS A 199 -1.07 2.54 -22.98
CA LYS A 199 -1.00 4.00 -23.01
C LYS A 199 -2.19 4.64 -23.73
N SER A 200 -2.65 4.01 -24.80
CA SER A 200 -3.76 4.51 -25.63
C SER A 200 -5.12 4.48 -24.94
N LYS A 201 -5.32 3.61 -23.91
CA LYS A 201 -6.64 3.41 -23.31
C LYS A 201 -7.21 4.69 -22.70
N TYR A 202 -6.38 5.43 -21.98
CA TYR A 202 -6.74 6.69 -21.33
C TYR A 202 -5.87 7.86 -21.80
N ASN A 203 -5.06 7.66 -22.83
CA ASN A 203 -4.11 8.65 -23.34
C ASN A 203 -3.15 9.19 -22.24
N GLU A 204 -2.75 8.31 -21.34
CA GLU A 204 -1.86 8.65 -20.23
C GLU A 204 -0.39 8.62 -20.68
N SER A 205 0.34 9.71 -20.47
CA SER A 205 1.76 9.80 -20.89
C SER A 205 2.64 8.74 -20.20
N LEU A 206 2.25 8.29 -19.01
CA LEU A 206 2.95 7.27 -18.22
C LEU A 206 2.33 5.87 -18.35
N GLY A 207 1.26 5.67 -19.14
CA GLY A 207 0.58 4.39 -19.30
C GLY A 207 1.38 3.36 -20.10
N GLY A 208 1.07 2.08 -19.92
CA GLY A 208 1.64 0.95 -20.65
C GLY A 208 3.01 0.46 -20.16
N GLN A 209 3.59 -0.47 -20.93
CA GLN A 209 4.94 -0.99 -20.70
C GLN A 209 5.98 0.06 -21.05
N ARG A 210 7.03 0.19 -20.22
CA ARG A 210 8.04 1.24 -20.41
C ARG A 210 9.21 1.11 -19.45
N GLY A 211 10.27 1.88 -19.70
CA GLY A 211 11.39 2.05 -18.79
C GLY A 211 12.14 0.74 -18.56
N LEU A 212 13.24 0.54 -19.25
CA LEU A 212 14.13 -0.59 -19.05
C LEU A 212 15.35 -0.17 -18.24
N LYS A 213 15.66 -0.94 -17.21
CA LYS A 213 16.91 -0.84 -16.48
C LYS A 213 17.67 -2.16 -16.58
N TYR A 214 18.81 -2.15 -17.26
CA TYR A 214 19.63 -3.31 -17.50
C TYR A 214 20.52 -3.67 -16.30
N PHE A 215 20.72 -4.99 -16.16
CA PHE A 215 21.68 -5.60 -15.26
C PHE A 215 22.63 -6.46 -16.07
N ASP A 216 23.91 -6.44 -15.73
CA ASP A 216 24.91 -7.27 -16.43
C ASP A 216 24.85 -8.71 -15.93
N VAL A 217 23.73 -9.36 -16.17
CA VAL A 217 23.43 -10.76 -15.83
C VAL A 217 22.79 -11.40 -17.05
N ASP A 218 23.26 -12.58 -17.41
CA ASP A 218 22.72 -13.37 -18.51
C ASP A 218 21.36 -13.97 -18.09
N PRO A 219 20.31 -13.85 -18.93
CA PRO A 219 18.96 -14.30 -18.61
C PRO A 219 18.69 -15.79 -18.93
N TYR A 220 19.58 -16.48 -19.64
CA TYR A 220 19.31 -17.80 -20.20
C TYR A 220 19.76 -18.93 -19.28
N VAL A 221 19.15 -20.10 -19.38
CA VAL A 221 19.50 -21.29 -18.59
C VAL A 221 20.97 -21.67 -18.85
N ALA A 222 21.38 -21.81 -20.10
CA ALA A 222 22.78 -21.87 -20.49
C ALA A 222 23.26 -20.46 -20.87
N GLU A 223 24.31 -19.96 -20.18
CA GLU A 223 24.81 -18.60 -20.42
C GLU A 223 25.18 -18.38 -21.90
N GLY A 224 24.66 -17.31 -22.49
CA GLY A 224 24.87 -16.93 -23.89
C GLY A 224 24.03 -17.70 -24.91
N ASP A 225 23.20 -18.64 -24.50
CA ASP A 225 22.37 -19.46 -25.40
C ASP A 225 20.85 -19.17 -25.21
N PRO A 226 20.26 -18.32 -26.07
CA PRO A 226 18.81 -18.04 -26.02
C PRO A 226 17.93 -19.30 -26.23
N SER A 227 18.44 -20.33 -26.93
CA SER A 227 17.68 -21.56 -27.20
C SER A 227 17.49 -22.43 -25.97
N SER A 228 18.31 -22.23 -24.94
CA SER A 228 18.21 -22.95 -23.66
C SER A 228 17.03 -22.55 -22.79
N GLY A 229 16.30 -21.48 -23.15
CA GLY A 229 15.18 -20.94 -22.38
C GLY A 229 15.60 -19.90 -21.32
N LEU A 230 14.61 -19.30 -20.67
CA LEU A 230 14.83 -18.26 -19.68
C LEU A 230 14.98 -18.86 -18.27
N LEU A 231 15.81 -18.22 -17.47
CA LEU A 231 15.90 -18.51 -16.03
C LEU A 231 14.57 -18.19 -15.32
N PRO A 232 14.24 -18.93 -14.25
CA PRO A 232 13.12 -18.59 -13.38
C PRO A 232 13.18 -17.13 -12.89
N MET A 233 12.01 -16.55 -12.59
CA MET A 233 11.79 -15.13 -12.24
C MET A 233 11.91 -14.16 -13.43
N ILE A 234 12.22 -14.61 -14.64
CA ILE A 234 12.18 -13.79 -15.84
C ILE A 234 10.85 -14.04 -16.56
N SER A 235 10.14 -12.96 -16.89
CA SER A 235 8.87 -13.04 -17.62
C SER A 235 9.08 -13.50 -19.05
N THR A 236 8.25 -14.45 -19.50
CA THR A 236 8.19 -14.90 -20.89
C THR A 236 7.34 -14.00 -21.78
N GLU A 237 6.56 -13.07 -21.21
CA GLU A 237 5.79 -12.10 -22.00
C GLU A 237 6.74 -11.11 -22.69
N PRO A 238 6.56 -10.85 -23.99
CA PRO A 238 7.40 -9.92 -24.74
C PRO A 238 7.29 -8.50 -24.15
N TYR A 239 8.33 -7.71 -24.37
CA TYR A 239 8.31 -6.29 -24.12
C TYR A 239 7.80 -5.55 -25.34
N GLU A 240 6.67 -4.88 -25.18
CA GLU A 240 6.05 -4.05 -26.21
C GLU A 240 5.82 -2.65 -25.65
N PRO A 241 6.62 -1.64 -26.03
CA PRO A 241 6.48 -0.29 -25.52
C PRO A 241 5.07 0.24 -25.65
N ASN A 242 4.54 0.82 -24.57
CA ASN A 242 3.20 1.38 -24.47
C ASN A 242 2.03 0.38 -24.49
N ALA A 243 2.25 -0.91 -24.70
CA ALA A 243 1.20 -1.94 -24.63
C ALA A 243 0.74 -2.18 -23.18
N ALA A 244 -0.44 -2.80 -23.04
CA ALA A 244 -0.91 -3.30 -21.75
C ALA A 244 0.00 -4.40 -21.20
N SER A 245 -0.14 -4.70 -19.90
CA SER A 245 0.60 -5.80 -19.25
C SER A 245 -0.19 -6.32 -18.05
N ARG A 246 -0.15 -7.64 -17.82
CA ARG A 246 -0.75 -8.23 -16.61
C ARG A 246 -0.01 -7.87 -15.33
N TYR A 247 1.22 -7.36 -15.41
CA TYR A 247 2.05 -7.05 -14.28
C TYR A 247 1.78 -5.65 -13.76
N SER A 248 1.46 -5.54 -12.47
CA SER A 248 1.40 -4.29 -11.71
C SER A 248 2.61 -4.16 -10.79
N LEU A 249 2.55 -3.30 -9.79
CA LEU A 249 3.65 -3.05 -8.85
C LEU A 249 4.06 -4.29 -8.07
N ALA A 250 5.35 -4.47 -7.85
CA ALA A 250 5.87 -5.52 -6.97
C ALA A 250 5.36 -5.35 -5.53
N TYR A 251 4.96 -6.47 -4.90
CA TYR A 251 4.54 -6.53 -3.50
C TYR A 251 5.73 -6.74 -2.56
N ASN A 252 5.53 -6.59 -1.27
CA ASN A 252 6.49 -6.99 -0.25
C ASN A 252 5.87 -7.07 1.15
N PHE A 253 6.52 -7.77 2.07
CA PHE A 253 6.29 -7.57 3.49
C PHE A 253 7.09 -6.35 3.98
N ARG A 254 6.47 -5.53 4.83
CA ARG A 254 7.13 -4.36 5.44
C ARG A 254 7.83 -4.78 6.73
N MET A 255 8.91 -5.53 6.59
CA MET A 255 9.66 -6.02 7.74
C MET A 255 10.37 -4.90 8.47
N GLN A 256 10.23 -4.89 9.78
CA GLN A 256 10.87 -3.92 10.66
C GLN A 256 12.03 -4.58 11.41
N GLY A 257 13.18 -3.94 11.39
CA GLY A 257 14.28 -4.28 12.24
C GLY A 257 15.21 -5.40 11.79
N MET A 258 15.02 -6.04 10.65
CA MET A 258 16.09 -6.90 10.13
C MET A 258 17.34 -6.08 9.95
N ARG A 259 18.32 -6.29 10.83
CA ARG A 259 19.59 -5.60 10.79
C ARG A 259 20.72 -6.61 10.61
N ASP A 260 21.64 -6.24 9.76
CA ASP A 260 22.93 -6.88 9.55
C ASP A 260 23.78 -6.78 10.84
N ARG A 261 24.62 -7.79 11.09
CA ARG A 261 25.67 -7.77 12.12
C ARG A 261 26.55 -6.50 12.09
N LYS A 262 26.66 -5.82 10.95
CA LYS A 262 27.39 -4.55 10.84
C LYS A 262 26.81 -3.42 11.68
N SER A 263 25.55 -3.50 12.09
CA SER A 263 24.90 -2.52 12.97
C SER A 263 25.06 -2.83 14.46
N GLY A 264 25.67 -3.95 14.82
CA GLY A 264 25.89 -4.35 16.21
C GLY A 264 24.61 -4.73 16.97
N GLN A 265 23.47 -4.85 16.33
CA GLN A 265 22.21 -5.22 16.98
C GLN A 265 22.01 -6.73 16.87
N THR A 266 22.12 -7.42 17.98
CA THR A 266 21.92 -8.89 18.12
C THR A 266 20.60 -9.23 18.80
N GLU A 267 19.87 -8.23 19.31
CA GLU A 267 18.63 -8.40 20.06
C GLU A 267 17.42 -8.35 19.13
N GLY A 268 16.48 -9.26 19.32
CA GLY A 268 15.24 -9.38 18.59
C GLY A 268 14.77 -10.82 18.43
N THR A 269 13.59 -11.00 17.88
CA THR A 269 13.00 -12.31 17.60
C THR A 269 13.68 -12.95 16.39
N PRO A 270 14.28 -14.15 16.51
CA PRO A 270 14.90 -14.83 15.38
C PRO A 270 13.90 -15.07 14.23
N LEU A 271 14.28 -14.75 13.00
CA LEU A 271 13.50 -15.14 11.83
C LEU A 271 13.45 -16.65 11.72
N LYS A 272 12.25 -17.25 11.63
CA LYS A 272 12.10 -18.68 11.42
C LYS A 272 12.89 -19.15 10.19
N PRO A 273 13.62 -20.26 10.26
CA PRO A 273 14.39 -20.78 9.12
C PRO A 273 13.48 -21.17 7.97
N LEU A 274 14.07 -21.33 6.78
CA LEU A 274 13.34 -21.75 5.56
C LEU A 274 12.64 -23.11 5.71
N GLY A 275 13.14 -24.00 6.59
CA GLY A 275 12.58 -25.33 6.83
C GLY A 275 12.81 -26.36 5.70
N ARG A 276 13.44 -25.96 4.59
CA ARG A 276 13.78 -26.80 3.44
C ARG A 276 15.08 -26.36 2.78
N LYS A 277 15.63 -27.17 1.89
CA LYS A 277 16.78 -26.77 1.07
C LYS A 277 16.37 -25.67 0.09
N ILE A 278 17.32 -24.77 -0.20
CA ILE A 278 17.12 -23.75 -1.24
C ILE A 278 16.94 -24.46 -2.58
N ASP A 279 15.92 -24.08 -3.30
CA ASP A 279 15.75 -24.39 -4.70
C ASP A 279 16.76 -23.56 -5.53
N ARG A 280 17.93 -24.15 -5.80
CA ARG A 280 19.03 -23.44 -6.48
C ARG A 280 18.69 -23.10 -7.92
N GLU A 281 17.93 -23.96 -8.60
CA GLU A 281 17.49 -23.73 -9.97
C GLU A 281 16.59 -22.50 -10.04
N ARG A 282 15.57 -22.43 -9.18
CA ARG A 282 14.68 -21.24 -9.07
C ARG A 282 15.45 -19.95 -8.77
N TYR A 283 16.54 -20.03 -8.00
CA TYR A 283 17.33 -18.89 -7.58
C TYR A 283 18.63 -18.68 -8.36
N GLU A 284 18.83 -19.42 -9.48
CA GLU A 284 20.06 -19.30 -10.28
C GLU A 284 20.31 -17.87 -10.76
N LEU A 285 19.27 -17.16 -11.18
CA LEU A 285 19.34 -15.73 -11.53
C LEU A 285 19.97 -14.88 -10.42
N VAL A 286 19.52 -15.10 -9.18
CA VAL A 286 20.05 -14.41 -7.99
C VAL A 286 21.50 -14.80 -7.73
N ILE A 287 21.81 -16.09 -7.85
CA ILE A 287 23.15 -16.64 -7.62
C ILE A 287 24.15 -16.07 -8.62
N ARG A 288 23.78 -15.98 -9.91
CA ARG A 288 24.60 -15.34 -10.96
C ARG A 288 24.85 -13.88 -10.66
N GLY A 289 23.80 -13.13 -10.28
CA GLY A 289 23.93 -11.73 -9.89
C GLY A 289 24.87 -11.53 -8.72
N LEU A 290 24.81 -12.39 -7.69
CA LEU A 290 25.71 -12.35 -6.53
C LEU A 290 27.18 -12.60 -6.89
N LYS A 291 27.45 -13.48 -7.86
CA LYS A 291 28.81 -13.80 -8.30
C LYS A 291 29.47 -12.63 -9.04
N LYS A 292 28.72 -11.93 -9.91
CA LYS A 292 29.26 -10.86 -10.77
C LYS A 292 29.58 -9.57 -10.04
N ASP A 293 28.79 -9.17 -9.06
CA ASP A 293 28.83 -7.78 -8.55
C ASP A 293 28.99 -7.67 -7.03
N SER A 294 29.62 -8.66 -6.36
CA SER A 294 29.63 -8.69 -4.88
C SER A 294 28.27 -8.35 -4.23
N GLY A 295 27.19 -8.37 -5.01
CA GLY A 295 25.79 -8.29 -4.60
C GLY A 295 25.24 -6.92 -4.25
N LYS A 296 25.96 -5.82 -4.45
CA LYS A 296 25.53 -4.51 -3.94
C LYS A 296 24.45 -3.85 -4.79
N ASP A 297 24.53 -3.96 -6.12
CA ASP A 297 23.61 -3.27 -7.04
C ASP A 297 22.62 -4.21 -7.73
N VAL A 298 22.87 -5.51 -7.71
CA VAL A 298 22.04 -6.52 -8.37
C VAL A 298 21.00 -7.08 -7.41
N ILE A 299 21.39 -7.34 -6.16
CA ILE A 299 20.54 -7.98 -5.16
C ILE A 299 20.24 -7.03 -3.99
N GLY A 300 18.96 -6.71 -3.83
CA GLY A 300 18.48 -5.89 -2.73
C GLY A 300 18.43 -6.67 -1.42
N TRP A 301 18.63 -5.95 -0.32
CA TRP A 301 18.37 -6.48 1.01
C TRP A 301 16.88 -6.75 1.18
N PRO A 302 16.43 -7.92 1.65
CA PRO A 302 15.03 -8.21 1.91
C PRO A 302 14.58 -7.53 3.19
N ALA A 303 14.57 -6.19 3.17
CA ALA A 303 14.21 -5.36 4.30
C ALA A 303 12.82 -4.75 4.10
N TRP A 304 12.56 -3.76 4.87
CA TRP A 304 11.33 -3.03 5.02
C TRP A 304 10.66 -2.53 3.72
N ASN A 305 11.39 -2.37 2.59
CA ASN A 305 10.79 -2.00 1.31
C ASN A 305 11.49 -2.70 0.12
N TYR A 306 10.82 -2.73 -1.03
CA TYR A 306 11.45 -3.14 -2.29
C TYR A 306 12.50 -2.09 -2.70
N LEU A 307 13.70 -2.52 -3.05
CA LEU A 307 14.76 -1.61 -3.46
C LEU A 307 14.75 -1.44 -4.98
N ARG A 308 14.38 -0.23 -5.45
CA ARG A 308 14.25 0.10 -6.86
C ARG A 308 15.53 -0.07 -7.69
N LYS A 309 16.68 0.11 -7.07
CA LYS A 309 17.97 0.07 -7.76
C LYS A 309 18.51 -1.34 -8.03
N THR A 310 17.86 -2.36 -7.52
CA THR A 310 18.33 -3.74 -7.59
C THR A 310 17.48 -4.59 -8.51
N MET A 311 18.07 -5.65 -9.05
CA MET A 311 17.39 -6.62 -9.92
C MET A 311 16.32 -7.38 -9.15
N VAL A 312 16.71 -7.97 -8.03
CA VAL A 312 15.82 -8.71 -7.12
C VAL A 312 15.92 -8.12 -5.71
N SER A 313 14.82 -8.01 -5.00
CA SER A 313 14.76 -7.44 -3.66
C SER A 313 13.87 -8.26 -2.73
N SER A 314 12.92 -7.64 -2.05
CA SER A 314 12.10 -8.24 -0.98
C SER A 314 10.90 -9.07 -1.48
N GLY A 315 10.84 -9.41 -2.76
CA GLY A 315 9.79 -10.25 -3.33
C GLY A 315 10.23 -10.87 -4.66
N PRO A 316 9.64 -12.02 -5.04
CA PRO A 316 9.91 -12.67 -6.31
C PRO A 316 9.32 -11.83 -7.46
N PRO A 317 10.16 -11.39 -8.43
CA PRO A 317 9.70 -10.55 -9.53
C PRO A 317 8.57 -11.19 -10.33
N GLY A 318 7.54 -10.43 -10.67
CA GLY A 318 6.42 -10.88 -11.52
C GLY A 318 5.34 -11.72 -10.81
N ARG A 319 5.64 -12.33 -9.68
CA ARG A 319 4.73 -13.25 -8.98
C ARG A 319 3.45 -12.56 -8.46
N GLN A 320 3.48 -11.25 -8.24
CA GLN A 320 2.31 -10.46 -7.81
C GLN A 320 1.18 -10.46 -8.85
N ALA A 321 1.47 -10.73 -10.12
CA ALA A 321 0.45 -10.74 -11.18
C ALA A 321 -0.61 -11.84 -11.00
N ASP A 322 -0.29 -12.89 -10.27
CA ASP A 322 -1.20 -14.02 -10.03
C ASP A 322 -2.16 -13.78 -8.84
N TYR A 323 -1.87 -12.77 -8.00
CA TYR A 323 -2.60 -12.57 -6.75
C TYR A 323 -4.01 -11.99 -6.92
N PRO A 324 -4.26 -10.93 -7.73
CA PRO A 324 -5.54 -10.24 -7.73
C PRO A 324 -6.74 -11.13 -8.05
N ASP A 325 -6.63 -11.95 -9.12
CA ASP A 325 -7.69 -12.87 -9.56
C ASP A 325 -7.48 -14.31 -9.08
N GLY A 326 -6.47 -14.54 -8.26
CA GLY A 326 -6.26 -15.83 -7.64
C GLY A 326 -7.36 -16.18 -6.66
N ASP A 327 -7.77 -17.46 -6.63
CA ASP A 327 -8.50 -17.99 -5.51
C ASP A 327 -7.64 -18.00 -4.24
N TRP A 328 -8.23 -18.27 -3.10
CA TRP A 328 -7.48 -18.26 -1.85
C TRP A 328 -6.40 -19.36 -1.76
N ALA A 329 -6.50 -20.43 -2.54
CA ALA A 329 -5.43 -21.42 -2.62
C ALA A 329 -4.20 -20.84 -3.33
N LEU A 330 -4.40 -20.14 -4.45
CA LEU A 330 -3.33 -19.46 -5.17
C LEU A 330 -2.77 -18.28 -4.36
N ARG A 331 -3.63 -17.48 -3.73
CA ARG A 331 -3.18 -16.38 -2.85
C ARG A 331 -2.33 -16.89 -1.68
N SER A 332 -2.74 -18.00 -1.05
CA SER A 332 -1.96 -18.67 0.00
C SER A 332 -0.59 -19.11 -0.52
N ALA A 333 -0.52 -19.68 -1.72
CA ALA A 333 0.74 -20.08 -2.34
C ALA A 333 1.63 -18.86 -2.63
N VAL A 334 1.05 -17.75 -3.12
CA VAL A 334 1.77 -16.48 -3.32
C VAL A 334 2.36 -15.96 -2.01
N TRP A 335 1.59 -15.95 -0.91
CA TRP A 335 2.10 -15.53 0.40
C TRP A 335 3.29 -16.38 0.86
N ARG A 336 3.21 -17.71 0.71
CA ARG A 336 4.31 -18.63 1.04
C ARG A 336 5.53 -18.36 0.18
N ASP A 337 5.35 -18.10 -1.12
CA ASP A 337 6.43 -17.76 -2.04
C ASP A 337 7.17 -16.48 -1.59
N TRP A 338 6.45 -15.47 -1.07
CA TRP A 338 7.06 -14.25 -0.53
C TRP A 338 7.84 -14.51 0.76
N ILE A 339 7.29 -15.28 1.69
CA ILE A 339 7.94 -15.63 2.95
C ILE A 339 9.21 -16.43 2.68
N ASP A 340 9.11 -17.46 1.85
CA ASP A 340 10.25 -18.30 1.46
C ASP A 340 11.31 -17.52 0.71
N HIS A 341 10.88 -16.58 -0.16
CA HIS A 341 11.82 -15.70 -0.86
C HIS A 341 12.62 -14.83 0.12
N VAL A 342 11.98 -14.20 1.08
CA VAL A 342 12.65 -13.39 2.12
C VAL A 342 13.69 -14.23 2.87
N LYS A 343 13.31 -15.45 3.29
CA LYS A 343 14.21 -16.37 4.00
C LYS A 343 15.37 -16.80 3.12
N THR A 344 15.11 -17.17 1.87
CA THR A 344 16.12 -17.58 0.89
C THR A 344 17.10 -16.46 0.60
N MET A 345 16.61 -15.22 0.39
CA MET A 345 17.47 -14.08 0.13
C MET A 345 18.42 -13.78 1.31
N ASN A 346 17.98 -13.97 2.56
CA ASN A 346 18.86 -13.87 3.72
C ASN A 346 20.00 -14.90 3.67
N ILE A 347 19.68 -16.17 3.36
CA ILE A 347 20.66 -17.24 3.28
C ILE A 347 21.67 -16.97 2.15
N LEU A 348 21.19 -16.64 0.96
CA LEU A 348 22.04 -16.35 -0.21
C LEU A 348 22.98 -15.16 0.04
N ARG A 349 22.55 -14.18 0.82
CA ARG A 349 23.39 -13.05 1.24
C ARG A 349 24.34 -13.37 2.40
N GLY A 350 24.37 -14.60 2.88
CA GLY A 350 25.26 -15.04 3.98
C GLY A 350 24.88 -14.51 5.35
N ILE A 351 23.61 -14.13 5.56
CA ILE A 351 23.13 -13.65 6.86
C ILE A 351 22.82 -14.86 7.73
N LYS A 352 23.63 -15.07 8.76
CA LYS A 352 23.58 -16.28 9.57
C LYS A 352 22.47 -16.31 10.61
N ALA A 353 22.04 -15.17 11.12
CA ALA A 353 21.04 -15.06 12.18
C ALA A 353 20.24 -13.74 12.02
N PRO A 354 19.32 -13.69 11.04
CA PRO A 354 18.46 -12.53 10.89
C PRO A 354 17.50 -12.45 12.07
N VAL A 355 17.35 -11.25 12.65
CA VAL A 355 16.41 -10.97 13.75
C VAL A 355 15.38 -9.95 13.31
N LEU A 356 14.15 -10.14 13.77
CA LEU A 356 13.03 -9.23 13.61
C LEU A 356 12.93 -8.33 14.85
N ARG A 357 12.27 -7.21 14.71
CA ARG A 357 12.07 -6.29 15.82
C ARG A 357 11.01 -6.85 16.78
N GLU A 358 11.44 -7.16 18.00
CA GLU A 358 10.62 -7.78 19.03
C GLU A 358 9.39 -6.93 19.38
N GLY A 359 8.25 -7.59 19.59
CA GLY A 359 7.00 -6.99 20.03
C GLY A 359 6.26 -6.19 18.95
N TRP A 360 6.66 -6.30 17.67
CA TRP A 360 5.98 -5.59 16.58
C TRP A 360 4.81 -6.38 16.01
N TYR A 361 4.90 -7.71 15.99
CA TYR A 361 3.87 -8.65 15.59
C TYR A 361 3.90 -9.88 16.51
N PRO A 362 3.60 -9.69 17.83
CA PRO A 362 3.87 -10.71 18.84
C PRO A 362 3.08 -12.01 18.65
N ASP A 363 1.93 -11.94 18.02
CA ASP A 363 1.08 -13.09 17.68
C ASP A 363 1.48 -13.80 16.37
N ASN A 364 2.52 -13.30 15.69
CA ASN A 364 3.06 -13.90 14.46
C ASN A 364 4.60 -14.09 14.49
N GLY A 365 5.18 -14.19 15.69
CA GLY A 365 6.63 -14.33 15.85
C GLY A 365 7.40 -13.13 15.30
N ASP A 366 6.84 -11.95 15.42
CA ASP A 366 7.35 -10.66 14.93
C ASP A 366 7.57 -10.56 13.42
N PHE A 367 7.12 -11.56 12.64
CA PHE A 367 7.03 -11.46 11.19
C PHE A 367 5.75 -10.69 10.78
N PRO A 368 5.81 -9.76 9.81
CA PRO A 368 4.61 -9.07 9.34
C PRO A 368 3.56 -10.05 8.83
N ASP A 369 2.33 -9.92 9.28
CA ASP A 369 1.20 -10.76 8.89
C ASP A 369 0.27 -10.08 7.89
N GLN A 370 0.75 -9.02 7.24
CA GLN A 370 0.06 -8.32 6.16
C GLN A 370 0.99 -8.18 4.95
N LEU A 371 0.65 -8.83 3.85
CA LEU A 371 1.33 -8.61 2.57
C LEU A 371 0.93 -7.23 2.03
N TYR A 372 1.89 -6.41 1.66
CA TYR A 372 1.63 -5.11 1.04
C TYR A 372 1.19 -5.29 -0.41
N ILE A 373 -0.10 -5.42 -0.61
CA ILE A 373 -0.74 -5.44 -1.92
C ILE A 373 -0.85 -3.98 -2.39
N ARG A 374 0.11 -3.53 -3.19
CA ARG A 374 0.16 -2.13 -3.62
C ARG A 374 -0.97 -1.77 -4.58
N ILE A 375 -1.24 -2.64 -5.55
CA ILE A 375 -2.37 -2.54 -6.46
C ILE A 375 -2.85 -3.96 -6.73
N GLY A 376 -4.09 -4.23 -6.36
CA GLY A 376 -4.83 -5.43 -6.69
C GLY A 376 -5.73 -5.20 -7.91
N ARG A 377 -7.01 -5.54 -7.77
CA ARG A 377 -8.05 -5.13 -8.71
C ARG A 377 -8.29 -3.62 -8.64
N ARG A 378 -8.77 -3.05 -9.72
CA ARG A 378 -9.27 -1.67 -9.79
C ARG A 378 -10.63 -1.70 -10.47
N MET A 379 -11.64 -1.18 -9.82
CA MET A 379 -12.99 -1.08 -10.38
C MET A 379 -13.00 -0.27 -11.70
N ILE A 380 -13.90 -0.61 -12.60
CA ILE A 380 -14.27 0.22 -13.74
C ILE A 380 -15.69 0.71 -13.47
N GLY A 381 -15.79 1.80 -12.72
CA GLY A 381 -17.04 2.36 -12.24
C GLY A 381 -17.62 3.44 -13.19
N GLU A 382 -18.50 4.27 -12.64
CA GLU A 382 -19.11 5.41 -13.35
C GLU A 382 -18.06 6.43 -13.82
N TYR A 383 -16.96 6.55 -13.11
CA TYR A 383 -15.85 7.42 -13.45
C TYR A 383 -14.53 6.70 -13.18
N VAL A 384 -13.62 6.69 -14.14
CA VAL A 384 -12.28 6.15 -13.96
C VAL A 384 -11.31 7.30 -13.78
N MET A 385 -10.75 7.41 -12.58
CA MET A 385 -9.72 8.38 -12.28
C MET A 385 -8.43 8.06 -13.06
N THR A 386 -7.81 9.07 -13.66
CA THR A 386 -6.65 8.91 -14.56
C THR A 386 -5.50 9.85 -14.20
N GLN A 387 -4.39 9.76 -14.93
CA GLN A 387 -3.27 10.69 -14.81
C GLN A 387 -3.72 12.16 -15.01
N HIS A 388 -4.74 12.39 -15.83
CA HIS A 388 -5.25 13.74 -16.13
C HIS A 388 -5.85 14.41 -14.89
N ASP A 389 -6.51 13.63 -14.03
CA ASP A 389 -7.06 14.12 -12.75
C ASP A 389 -5.92 14.49 -11.79
N LEU A 390 -4.88 13.67 -11.71
CA LEU A 390 -3.69 13.98 -10.91
C LEU A 390 -3.02 15.28 -11.36
N MET A 391 -3.11 15.60 -12.65
CA MET A 391 -2.50 16.78 -13.26
C MET A 391 -3.41 18.01 -13.24
N HIS A 392 -4.56 17.95 -12.56
CA HIS A 392 -5.57 19.02 -12.53
C HIS A 392 -6.07 19.45 -13.94
N GLN A 393 -6.11 18.49 -14.85
CA GLN A 393 -6.63 18.73 -16.22
C GLN A 393 -8.13 18.47 -16.33
N THR A 394 -8.74 17.88 -15.31
CA THR A 394 -10.17 17.60 -15.22
C THR A 394 -10.79 18.41 -14.08
N ALA A 395 -11.91 19.06 -14.33
CA ALA A 395 -12.68 19.73 -13.29
C ALA A 395 -13.47 18.68 -12.48
N ILE A 396 -13.22 18.60 -11.18
CA ILE A 396 -13.92 17.72 -10.24
C ILE A 396 -14.87 18.58 -9.41
N GLN A 397 -16.17 18.30 -9.51
CA GLN A 397 -17.22 19.02 -8.77
C GLN A 397 -17.71 18.24 -7.56
N ASP A 398 -17.49 16.93 -7.54
CA ASP A 398 -17.91 15.97 -6.51
C ASP A 398 -16.73 15.50 -5.65
N SER A 399 -15.84 16.41 -5.28
CA SER A 399 -14.63 16.09 -4.51
C SER A 399 -14.95 15.64 -3.09
N ILE A 400 -14.58 14.40 -2.76
CA ILE A 400 -14.74 13.80 -1.43
C ILE A 400 -13.49 13.90 -0.56
N GLY A 401 -12.43 14.47 -1.08
CA GLY A 401 -11.17 14.61 -0.35
C GLY A 401 -10.00 14.88 -1.27
N LEU A 402 -8.84 15.03 -0.66
CA LEU A 402 -7.59 15.31 -1.36
C LEU A 402 -6.60 14.15 -1.22
N ALA A 403 -5.79 13.96 -2.25
CA ALA A 403 -4.62 13.11 -2.19
C ALA A 403 -3.41 13.81 -2.83
N TYR A 404 -2.21 13.45 -2.36
CA TYR A 404 -0.98 14.00 -2.92
C TYR A 404 0.18 13.05 -2.73
N TYR A 405 0.55 12.35 -3.79
CA TYR A 405 1.74 11.50 -3.82
C TYR A 405 2.33 11.42 -5.22
N ALA A 406 3.55 10.93 -5.33
CA ALA A 406 4.14 10.63 -6.63
C ALA A 406 3.42 9.46 -7.31
N VAL A 407 3.41 9.42 -8.64
CA VAL A 407 3.26 8.18 -9.38
C VAL A 407 4.44 7.29 -9.01
N ASP A 408 4.18 6.21 -8.27
CA ASP A 408 5.17 5.40 -7.58
C ASP A 408 4.99 3.92 -7.96
N ILE A 409 5.61 3.52 -9.07
CA ILE A 409 5.57 2.17 -9.61
C ILE A 409 6.90 1.48 -9.34
N TYR A 410 6.87 0.45 -8.51
CA TYR A 410 8.00 -0.45 -8.29
C TYR A 410 8.11 -1.42 -9.46
N PRO A 411 9.33 -1.88 -9.82
CA PRO A 411 9.55 -2.74 -10.99
C PRO A 411 8.54 -3.89 -11.04
N PRO A 412 7.64 -3.92 -12.03
CA PRO A 412 6.61 -4.96 -12.13
C PRO A 412 7.15 -6.35 -12.44
N ARG A 413 8.20 -6.45 -13.26
CA ARG A 413 8.78 -7.71 -13.72
C ARG A 413 10.22 -7.57 -14.15
N LEU A 414 10.88 -8.71 -14.32
CA LEU A 414 12.14 -8.85 -15.06
C LEU A 414 11.86 -9.46 -16.43
N ILE A 415 12.61 -9.04 -17.42
CA ILE A 415 12.57 -9.56 -18.80
C ILE A 415 13.98 -9.85 -19.30
N ALA A 416 14.08 -10.71 -20.31
CA ALA A 416 15.26 -10.81 -21.14
C ALA A 416 15.17 -9.78 -22.29
N HIS A 417 16.16 -8.92 -22.41
CA HIS A 417 16.21 -7.93 -23.49
C HIS A 417 17.67 -7.68 -23.88
N GLU A 418 17.97 -7.77 -25.19
CA GLU A 418 19.32 -7.60 -25.73
C GLU A 418 20.38 -8.48 -25.03
N GLY A 419 20.04 -9.74 -24.74
CA GLY A 419 20.94 -10.70 -24.09
C GLY A 419 21.25 -10.43 -22.62
N LYS A 420 20.53 -9.50 -21.98
CA LYS A 420 20.69 -9.14 -20.57
C LYS A 420 19.37 -9.18 -19.83
N VAL A 421 19.46 -9.30 -18.51
CA VAL A 421 18.30 -9.08 -17.64
C VAL A 421 17.98 -7.60 -17.58
N ALA A 422 16.71 -7.25 -17.75
CA ALA A 422 16.23 -5.90 -17.53
C ALA A 422 15.02 -5.89 -16.58
N SER A 423 14.96 -4.95 -15.65
CA SER A 423 13.72 -4.64 -14.96
C SER A 423 12.90 -3.66 -15.81
N GLU A 424 11.60 -3.91 -15.90
CA GLU A 424 10.68 -3.15 -16.74
C GLU A 424 9.64 -2.43 -15.87
N GLY A 425 9.25 -1.21 -16.26
CA GLY A 425 8.05 -0.53 -15.80
C GLY A 425 8.21 0.33 -14.55
N GLU A 426 9.42 0.53 -14.03
CA GLU A 426 9.64 1.39 -12.87
C GLU A 426 9.35 2.87 -13.19
N VAL A 427 8.53 3.51 -12.35
CA VAL A 427 8.28 4.96 -12.38
C VAL A 427 8.31 5.52 -10.96
N PHE A 428 8.97 6.65 -10.76
CA PHE A 428 8.85 7.42 -9.54
C PHE A 428 8.88 8.91 -9.85
N MET A 429 7.69 9.52 -9.93
CA MET A 429 7.56 10.88 -10.40
C MET A 429 6.33 11.58 -9.84
N ARG A 430 6.47 12.83 -9.40
CA ARG A 430 5.31 13.68 -9.16
C ARG A 430 4.81 14.26 -10.46
N VAL A 431 3.54 14.07 -10.71
CA VAL A 431 2.85 14.64 -11.88
C VAL A 431 1.88 15.74 -11.48
N SER A 432 1.54 15.82 -10.19
CA SER A 432 0.62 16.82 -9.66
C SER A 432 1.36 18.07 -9.17
N PRO A 433 0.90 19.28 -9.49
CA PRO A 433 1.44 20.54 -8.95
C PRO A 433 1.10 20.74 -7.47
N GLY A 434 0.09 20.05 -6.96
CA GLY A 434 -0.37 20.07 -5.57
C GLY A 434 -1.32 18.93 -5.30
N PRO A 435 -2.04 18.90 -4.19
CA PRO A 435 -3.08 17.92 -3.93
C PRO A 435 -4.13 17.92 -5.02
N TYR A 436 -4.50 16.73 -5.47
CA TYR A 436 -5.57 16.53 -6.43
C TYR A 436 -6.82 16.02 -5.73
N GLN A 437 -7.96 16.35 -6.31
CA GLN A 437 -9.28 16.00 -5.81
C GLN A 437 -9.64 14.56 -6.14
N ILE A 438 -10.36 13.89 -5.23
CA ILE A 438 -10.90 12.55 -5.40
C ILE A 438 -12.39 12.68 -5.68
N PRO A 439 -12.92 12.28 -6.85
CA PRO A 439 -14.34 12.39 -7.13
C PRO A 439 -15.15 11.28 -6.44
N TYR A 440 -16.35 11.60 -5.92
CA TYR A 440 -17.28 10.64 -5.32
C TYR A 440 -17.60 9.48 -6.27
N ARG A 441 -17.88 9.80 -7.52
CA ARG A 441 -18.23 8.79 -8.56
C ARG A 441 -17.11 7.79 -8.87
N ALA A 442 -15.89 8.01 -8.41
CA ALA A 442 -14.83 7.01 -8.49
C ALA A 442 -14.96 5.90 -7.42
N LEU A 443 -15.81 6.10 -6.41
CA LEU A 443 -16.15 5.06 -5.43
C LEU A 443 -17.36 4.23 -5.82
N THR A 444 -18.12 4.61 -6.86
CA THR A 444 -19.36 3.93 -7.28
C THR A 444 -19.11 2.99 -8.44
N ALA A 445 -19.69 1.79 -8.38
CA ALA A 445 -19.77 0.87 -9.51
C ALA A 445 -20.62 1.47 -10.63
N LYS A 446 -20.69 0.85 -11.79
CA LYS A 446 -21.70 1.21 -12.79
C LYS A 446 -23.09 0.90 -12.23
N LYS A 447 -24.04 1.82 -12.41
CA LYS A 447 -25.39 1.72 -11.84
C LYS A 447 -26.20 0.51 -12.33
N ASP A 448 -25.87 -0.01 -13.50
CA ASP A 448 -26.46 -1.22 -14.06
C ASP A 448 -25.80 -2.51 -13.55
N GLN A 449 -24.74 -2.39 -12.76
CA GLN A 449 -24.03 -3.52 -12.15
C GLN A 449 -24.27 -3.62 -10.66
N CYS A 450 -24.14 -2.52 -9.91
CA CYS A 450 -24.41 -2.52 -8.48
C CYS A 450 -24.83 -1.12 -7.98
N ASP A 451 -25.95 -1.03 -7.28
CA ASP A 451 -26.54 0.25 -6.89
C ASP A 451 -26.41 0.58 -5.39
N ASN A 452 -25.96 -0.36 -4.55
CA ASN A 452 -25.77 -0.17 -3.12
C ASN A 452 -24.36 -0.52 -2.61
N LEU A 453 -23.35 -0.46 -3.50
CA LEU A 453 -21.95 -0.73 -3.20
C LEU A 453 -21.09 0.52 -3.37
N LEU A 454 -20.24 0.81 -2.39
CA LEU A 454 -19.14 1.77 -2.48
C LEU A 454 -17.79 1.04 -2.36
N VAL A 455 -16.80 1.44 -3.13
CA VAL A 455 -15.47 0.80 -3.18
C VAL A 455 -14.39 1.83 -2.87
N SER A 456 -13.77 1.74 -1.70
CA SER A 456 -12.88 2.80 -1.20
C SER A 456 -11.38 2.48 -1.34
N VAL A 457 -11.00 1.22 -1.56
CA VAL A 457 -9.60 0.79 -1.74
C VAL A 457 -9.33 0.38 -3.18
N CYS A 458 -10.07 -0.59 -3.70
CA CYS A 458 -10.01 -1.01 -5.11
C CYS A 458 -10.87 -0.10 -6.01
N MET A 459 -10.89 1.20 -5.71
CA MET A 459 -11.70 2.22 -6.37
C MET A 459 -11.44 2.30 -7.88
N SER A 460 -12.29 3.03 -8.58
CA SER A 460 -12.21 3.18 -10.03
C SER A 460 -11.10 4.14 -10.44
N ALA A 461 -9.96 3.57 -10.85
CA ALA A 461 -8.80 4.32 -11.30
C ALA A 461 -7.96 3.54 -12.32
N SER A 462 -7.27 4.26 -13.20
CA SER A 462 -6.21 3.71 -14.05
C SER A 462 -5.04 3.22 -13.19
N HIS A 463 -4.17 2.38 -13.76
CA HIS A 463 -2.95 1.95 -13.07
C HIS A 463 -2.07 3.14 -12.66
N ILE A 464 -2.00 4.19 -13.49
CA ILE A 464 -1.21 5.37 -13.19
C ILE A 464 -1.81 6.17 -12.04
N ALA A 465 -3.11 6.46 -12.08
CA ALA A 465 -3.78 7.18 -10.99
C ALA A 465 -3.69 6.39 -9.68
N MET A 466 -3.97 5.07 -9.72
CA MET A 466 -3.88 4.21 -8.55
C MET A 466 -2.47 4.18 -7.96
N SER A 467 -1.41 4.25 -8.78
CA SER A 467 -0.02 4.25 -8.29
C SER A 467 0.34 5.46 -7.43
N SER A 468 -0.45 6.52 -7.51
CA SER A 468 -0.35 7.72 -6.67
C SER A 468 -1.34 7.69 -5.50
N ILE A 469 -2.62 7.39 -5.76
CA ILE A 469 -3.69 7.52 -4.74
C ILE A 469 -3.69 6.40 -3.68
N ARG A 470 -3.06 5.27 -3.95
CA ARG A 470 -3.02 4.07 -3.08
C ARG A 470 -2.28 4.22 -1.74
N MET A 471 -2.10 5.41 -1.23
CA MET A 471 -1.47 5.63 0.07
C MET A 471 -2.50 5.47 1.20
N GLU A 472 -2.07 4.94 2.35
CA GLU A 472 -2.97 4.72 3.49
C GLU A 472 -3.65 6.03 3.93
N SER A 473 -2.96 7.17 3.82
CA SER A 473 -3.54 8.49 4.07
C SER A 473 -4.71 8.84 3.14
N SER A 474 -4.66 8.41 1.88
CA SER A 474 -5.77 8.61 0.92
C SER A 474 -6.89 7.60 1.15
N TYR A 475 -6.54 6.36 1.51
CA TYR A 475 -7.53 5.32 1.80
C TYR A 475 -8.42 5.67 2.99
N VAL A 476 -7.86 6.26 4.07
CA VAL A 476 -8.67 6.69 5.21
C VAL A 476 -9.62 7.83 4.84
N VAL A 477 -9.22 8.76 3.97
CA VAL A 477 -10.11 9.83 3.46
C VAL A 477 -11.26 9.24 2.65
N MET A 478 -10.97 8.33 1.71
CA MET A 478 -11.98 7.67 0.90
C MET A 478 -12.92 6.79 1.73
N GLY A 479 -12.40 6.14 2.78
CA GLY A 479 -13.21 5.39 3.73
C GLY A 479 -14.20 6.27 4.48
N GLU A 480 -13.75 7.41 5.00
CA GLU A 480 -14.64 8.36 5.68
C GLU A 480 -15.75 8.85 4.76
N ALA A 481 -15.42 9.22 3.54
CA ALA A 481 -16.39 9.64 2.54
C ALA A 481 -17.41 8.55 2.20
N ALA A 482 -16.96 7.30 2.03
CA ALA A 482 -17.84 6.16 1.79
C ALA A 482 -18.81 5.92 2.96
N GLY A 483 -18.35 6.04 4.21
CA GLY A 483 -19.20 5.90 5.39
C GLY A 483 -20.23 7.02 5.53
N ILE A 484 -19.85 8.25 5.19
CA ILE A 484 -20.79 9.40 5.16
C ILE A 484 -21.85 9.18 4.07
N ALA A 485 -21.43 8.86 2.86
CA ALA A 485 -22.33 8.60 1.74
C ALA A 485 -23.29 7.42 2.03
N ALA A 486 -22.79 6.33 2.61
CA ALA A 486 -23.60 5.20 3.05
C ALA A 486 -24.67 5.63 4.05
N SER A 487 -24.34 6.51 5.01
CA SER A 487 -25.32 7.05 5.95
C SER A 487 -26.39 7.89 5.26
N HIS A 488 -26.04 8.69 4.25
CA HIS A 488 -27.01 9.43 3.45
C HIS A 488 -27.91 8.49 2.66
N ALA A 489 -27.37 7.43 2.04
CA ALA A 489 -28.14 6.41 1.33
C ALA A 489 -29.17 5.75 2.25
N VAL A 490 -28.74 5.29 3.43
CA VAL A 490 -29.64 4.67 4.42
C VAL A 490 -30.74 5.62 4.88
N LYS A 491 -30.42 6.87 5.23
CA LYS A 491 -31.38 7.85 5.75
C LYS A 491 -32.39 8.31 4.73
N SER A 492 -32.01 8.41 3.47
CA SER A 492 -32.88 8.87 2.39
C SER A 492 -33.61 7.73 1.68
N ASP A 493 -33.31 6.47 2.01
CA ASP A 493 -33.80 5.27 1.32
C ASP A 493 -33.53 5.33 -0.18
N LYS A 494 -32.30 5.76 -0.54
CA LYS A 494 -31.83 5.89 -1.92
C LYS A 494 -30.62 4.99 -2.15
N ASN A 495 -30.42 4.59 -3.39
CA ASN A 495 -29.19 3.95 -3.77
C ASN A 495 -28.02 4.97 -3.86
N VAL A 496 -26.78 4.47 -3.96
CA VAL A 496 -25.57 5.32 -3.91
C VAL A 496 -25.42 6.24 -5.13
N HIS A 497 -26.14 5.99 -6.24
CA HIS A 497 -26.14 6.83 -7.44
C HIS A 497 -27.19 7.94 -7.41
N GLN A 498 -28.14 7.87 -6.49
CA GLN A 498 -29.27 8.80 -6.38
C GLN A 498 -29.10 9.81 -5.24
N LEU A 499 -27.93 9.79 -4.61
CA LEU A 499 -27.64 10.71 -3.50
C LEU A 499 -27.60 12.17 -4.00
N ASP A 500 -28.07 13.05 -3.16
CA ASP A 500 -27.75 14.45 -3.25
C ASP A 500 -26.29 14.64 -2.82
N VAL A 501 -25.41 14.70 -3.81
CA VAL A 501 -23.96 14.78 -3.57
C VAL A 501 -23.60 16.09 -2.87
N GLU A 502 -24.30 17.19 -3.16
CA GLU A 502 -24.07 18.48 -2.46
C GLU A 502 -24.37 18.35 -0.96
N ALA A 503 -25.44 17.66 -0.59
CA ALA A 503 -25.76 17.39 0.82
C ALA A 503 -24.71 16.47 1.48
N VAL A 504 -24.18 15.48 0.77
CA VAL A 504 -23.07 14.63 1.23
C VAL A 504 -21.82 15.47 1.47
N LEU A 505 -21.43 16.31 0.51
CA LEU A 505 -20.26 17.19 0.63
C LEU A 505 -20.42 18.23 1.76
N ALA A 506 -21.61 18.77 1.95
CA ALA A 506 -21.91 19.67 3.07
C ALA A 506 -21.76 18.98 4.44
N ASP A 507 -22.18 17.71 4.55
CA ASP A 507 -21.98 16.92 5.77
C ASP A 507 -20.49 16.56 5.99
N MET A 508 -19.75 16.28 4.93
CA MET A 508 -18.30 16.06 4.97
C MET A 508 -17.57 17.33 5.46
N SER A 509 -17.94 18.49 4.93
CA SER A 509 -17.38 19.77 5.37
C SER A 509 -17.65 20.03 6.86
N LYS A 510 -18.86 19.75 7.35
CA LYS A 510 -19.21 19.83 8.79
C LYS A 510 -18.38 18.86 9.63
N ALA A 511 -18.04 17.71 9.09
CA ALA A 511 -17.16 16.72 9.73
C ALA A 511 -15.68 17.13 9.70
N GLY A 512 -15.34 18.22 9.04
CA GLY A 512 -13.97 18.74 8.93
C GLY A 512 -13.14 18.05 7.83
N VAL A 513 -13.78 17.31 6.91
CA VAL A 513 -13.08 16.72 5.76
C VAL A 513 -12.64 17.84 4.82
N VAL A 514 -11.38 17.76 4.37
CA VAL A 514 -10.82 18.73 3.41
C VAL A 514 -11.05 18.22 1.99
N THR A 515 -11.87 18.91 1.23
CA THR A 515 -12.28 18.51 -0.14
C THR A 515 -11.68 19.39 -1.24
N GLU A 516 -11.10 20.54 -0.87
CA GLU A 516 -10.53 21.50 -1.82
C GLU A 516 -9.13 21.91 -1.41
N TRP A 517 -8.26 22.06 -2.39
CA TRP A 517 -6.94 22.63 -2.20
C TRP A 517 -7.00 24.16 -2.33
N ASP A 518 -6.48 24.85 -1.33
CA ASP A 518 -6.43 26.33 -1.26
C ASP A 518 -5.36 26.97 -2.16
N GLY A 519 -4.63 26.15 -2.96
CA GLY A 519 -3.55 26.63 -3.83
C GLY A 519 -2.27 26.98 -3.08
N THR A 520 -2.19 26.83 -1.77
CA THR A 520 -1.06 27.28 -0.95
C THR A 520 -0.31 26.12 -0.29
N GLY A 521 0.93 26.40 0.12
CA GLY A 521 1.69 25.53 1.03
C GLY A 521 2.40 24.33 0.40
N TYR A 522 2.25 24.12 -0.90
CA TYR A 522 2.88 23.01 -1.64
C TYR A 522 4.07 23.48 -2.48
N GLY A 523 4.62 24.64 -2.15
CA GLY A 523 5.75 25.20 -2.86
C GLY A 523 6.89 24.21 -3.05
N LEU A 524 7.61 24.39 -4.12
CA LEU A 524 8.79 23.65 -4.59
C LEU A 524 9.87 23.40 -3.51
N ASN A 525 9.75 24.06 -2.36
CA ASN A 525 10.66 23.98 -1.22
C ASN A 525 10.39 22.82 -0.25
N SER A 526 9.38 21.96 -0.47
CA SER A 526 9.31 20.75 0.32
C SER A 526 10.53 19.88 0.01
N ARG A 527 11.22 19.34 1.02
CA ARG A 527 12.41 18.47 0.87
C ARG A 527 12.20 17.24 -0.02
N ARG A 528 10.99 17.02 -0.49
CA ARG A 528 10.57 15.96 -1.41
C ARG A 528 10.02 16.52 -2.72
N THR A 529 10.44 17.71 -3.13
CA THR A 529 10.15 18.25 -4.47
C THR A 529 10.68 17.27 -5.50
N TRP A 530 9.83 17.01 -6.45
CA TRP A 530 10.13 16.12 -7.55
C TRP A 530 11.28 16.67 -8.40
N ARG A 531 12.12 15.77 -8.91
CA ARG A 531 13.25 16.10 -9.77
C ARG A 531 13.09 15.43 -11.13
N PRO A 532 13.42 16.13 -12.21
CA PRO A 532 13.43 15.57 -13.57
C PRO A 532 14.39 14.38 -13.75
N ASP A 533 15.33 14.17 -12.83
CA ASP A 533 16.30 13.08 -12.83
C ASP A 533 15.80 11.78 -12.17
N ALA A 534 14.48 11.67 -11.94
CA ALA A 534 13.89 10.40 -11.55
C ALA A 534 14.32 9.28 -12.52
N ILE A 535 14.45 8.06 -12.00
CA ILE A 535 14.96 6.90 -12.75
C ILE A 535 14.26 6.74 -14.10
N TYR A 536 12.97 7.03 -14.14
CA TYR A 536 12.18 7.01 -15.37
C TYR A 536 12.78 7.85 -16.51
N TRP A 537 13.21 9.08 -16.24
CA TRP A 537 13.74 9.98 -17.26
C TRP A 537 15.11 9.56 -17.79
N LYS A 538 15.89 8.88 -16.99
CA LYS A 538 17.16 8.31 -17.45
C LYS A 538 16.95 7.24 -18.52
N HIS A 539 15.83 6.53 -18.45
CA HIS A 539 15.52 5.45 -19.38
C HIS A 539 14.64 5.88 -20.56
N ASN A 540 13.84 6.94 -20.41
CA ASN A 540 12.89 7.41 -21.43
C ASN A 540 12.85 8.94 -21.55
N PRO A 541 13.96 9.61 -21.92
CA PRO A 541 14.00 11.09 -22.00
C PRO A 541 13.02 11.66 -23.03
N GLU A 542 12.69 10.92 -24.10
CA GLU A 542 11.75 11.37 -25.14
C GLU A 542 10.30 11.37 -24.66
N ASP A 543 9.94 10.43 -23.76
CA ASP A 543 8.60 10.42 -23.16
C ASP A 543 8.38 11.64 -22.25
N TYR A 544 9.43 12.10 -21.61
CA TYR A 544 9.40 13.34 -20.83
C TYR A 544 9.10 14.58 -21.71
N LYS A 545 9.81 14.73 -22.82
CA LYS A 545 9.60 15.84 -23.75
C LYS A 545 8.18 15.89 -24.32
N LYS A 546 7.54 14.72 -24.45
CA LYS A 546 6.17 14.55 -24.95
C LYS A 546 5.09 14.63 -23.86
N SER A 547 5.50 14.65 -22.58
CA SER A 547 4.56 14.74 -21.46
C SER A 547 3.86 16.11 -21.49
N PRO A 548 2.55 16.17 -21.31
CA PRO A 548 1.82 17.42 -21.16
C PRO A 548 2.13 18.14 -19.85
N ILE A 549 2.94 17.54 -18.96
CA ILE A 549 3.38 18.16 -17.72
C ILE A 549 4.15 19.44 -18.07
N ARG A 550 3.53 20.57 -17.84
CA ARG A 550 4.23 21.86 -17.86
C ARG A 550 5.07 21.93 -16.59
N LEU A 551 6.35 21.63 -16.72
CA LEU A 551 7.30 21.93 -15.67
C LEU A 551 7.40 23.46 -15.56
N ASP A 552 7.35 23.96 -14.34
CA ASP A 552 7.73 25.34 -14.10
C ASP A 552 9.16 25.55 -14.64
N PRO A 553 9.40 26.55 -15.50
CA PRO A 553 10.72 26.82 -16.06
C PRO A 553 11.83 27.01 -15.00
N SER A 554 11.48 27.41 -13.78
CA SER A 554 12.40 27.47 -12.64
C SER A 554 12.98 26.11 -12.22
N TRP A 555 12.38 25.00 -12.64
CA TRP A 555 12.85 23.65 -12.34
C TRP A 555 13.98 23.20 -13.27
N GLN A 556 14.12 23.83 -14.43
CA GLN A 556 15.16 23.48 -15.40
C GLN A 556 16.57 23.91 -14.93
N ASN A 557 16.66 24.82 -13.96
CA ASN A 557 17.91 25.35 -13.45
C ASN A 557 18.36 24.75 -12.11
N SER A 558 17.66 23.77 -11.56
CA SER A 558 18.11 23.06 -10.36
C SER A 558 19.05 21.91 -10.77
N GLU A 559 20.35 22.09 -10.61
CA GLU A 559 21.34 21.04 -10.78
C GLU A 559 20.97 19.79 -9.96
N SER A 560 20.97 18.64 -10.63
CA SER A 560 20.61 17.36 -10.06
C SER A 560 21.67 16.90 -9.07
N THR A 561 21.36 16.91 -7.78
CA THR A 561 22.14 16.19 -6.78
C THR A 561 21.36 14.93 -6.38
N GLY A 562 21.96 13.76 -6.60
CA GLY A 562 21.35 12.44 -6.42
C GLY A 562 20.73 12.21 -5.04
N GLY A 563 19.66 11.40 -4.99
CA GLY A 563 18.83 11.10 -3.80
C GLY A 563 19.50 10.29 -2.69
N GLY A 564 20.64 10.74 -2.22
CA GLY A 564 21.17 10.39 -0.90
C GLY A 564 20.74 11.47 0.08
N SER A 565 20.57 11.14 1.36
CA SER A 565 20.38 12.13 2.42
C SER A 565 21.55 13.12 2.37
N ASP A 566 21.41 14.22 1.63
CA ASP A 566 22.49 15.17 1.44
C ASP A 566 22.70 15.96 2.73
N ARG A 567 23.58 15.43 3.58
CA ARG A 567 24.07 16.09 4.79
C ARG A 567 25.04 17.25 4.46
N THR A 568 25.27 17.52 3.18
CA THR A 568 26.26 18.47 2.69
C THR A 568 25.66 19.74 2.07
N ARG A 569 24.34 19.88 2.05
CA ARG A 569 23.67 21.04 1.45
C ARG A 569 24.00 22.32 2.20
N VAL A 570 24.59 23.28 1.51
CA VAL A 570 24.87 24.62 2.06
C VAL A 570 23.54 25.33 2.31
N GLN A 571 23.34 25.85 3.50
CA GLN A 571 22.11 26.50 3.94
C GLN A 571 22.43 27.65 4.91
N ALA A 572 21.80 28.80 4.70
CA ALA A 572 21.82 29.88 5.67
C ALA A 572 20.83 29.64 6.83
N PHE A 573 21.15 30.14 8.00
CA PHE A 573 20.30 30.08 9.19
C PHE A 573 20.23 31.47 9.81
N SER A 574 19.02 31.93 10.05
CA SER A 574 18.73 33.31 10.49
C SER A 574 18.94 33.55 11.98
N SER A 575 19.04 32.50 12.77
CA SER A 575 19.28 32.55 14.21
C SER A 575 19.66 31.18 14.78
N VAL A 576 20.05 31.13 16.06
CA VAL A 576 20.30 29.89 16.83
C VAL A 576 19.02 29.06 16.92
N GLU A 577 17.86 29.69 17.09
CA GLU A 577 16.55 29.01 17.14
C GLU A 577 16.21 28.35 15.80
N ASP A 578 16.49 29.03 14.68
CA ASP A 578 16.30 28.47 13.33
C ASP A 578 17.22 27.29 13.09
N TRP A 579 18.47 27.37 13.56
CA TRP A 579 19.40 26.24 13.55
C TRP A 579 18.90 25.06 14.37
N ASN A 580 18.52 25.28 15.65
CA ASN A 580 18.09 24.22 16.57
C ASN A 580 16.82 23.52 16.06
N ARG A 581 15.89 24.25 15.46
CA ARG A 581 14.70 23.70 14.81
C ARG A 581 15.05 22.81 13.61
N LYS A 582 16.01 23.23 12.78
CA LYS A 582 16.41 22.51 11.56
C LYS A 582 17.48 21.42 11.81
N LYS A 583 18.24 21.55 12.87
CA LYS A 583 19.35 20.65 13.25
C LYS A 583 19.28 20.27 14.73
N PRO A 584 18.21 19.61 15.19
CA PRO A 584 18.06 19.27 16.61
C PRO A 584 19.22 18.41 17.11
N GLY A 585 19.74 18.73 18.31
CA GLY A 585 20.87 18.07 18.93
C GLY A 585 22.26 18.48 18.40
N TYR A 586 22.32 19.54 17.59
CA TYR A 586 23.56 20.14 17.08
C TYR A 586 23.73 21.61 17.50
N ASP A 587 23.03 22.05 18.53
CA ASP A 587 23.13 23.36 19.17
C ASP A 587 24.58 23.75 19.51
N TRP A 588 25.35 22.80 20.05
CA TRP A 588 26.77 22.94 20.38
C TRP A 588 27.65 23.29 19.15
N LEU A 589 27.18 23.03 17.94
CA LEU A 589 27.94 23.23 16.71
C LEU A 589 27.77 24.64 16.11
N PHE A 590 26.65 25.33 16.41
CA PHE A 590 26.35 26.64 15.86
C PHE A 590 27.49 27.63 16.06
N PRO A 591 28.08 27.82 17.26
CA PRO A 591 29.16 28.79 17.48
C PRO A 591 30.48 28.44 16.76
N HIS A 592 30.60 27.21 16.26
CA HIS A 592 31.76 26.81 15.47
C HIS A 592 31.62 27.16 13.98
N ILE A 593 30.38 27.43 13.52
CA ILE A 593 30.05 27.75 12.13
C ILE A 593 29.87 29.27 11.96
N ASP A 594 29.17 29.91 12.88
CA ASP A 594 29.01 31.34 12.99
C ASP A 594 30.38 31.98 13.37
N LYS A 595 31.14 32.38 12.36
CA LYS A 595 32.52 32.85 12.52
C LYS A 595 32.61 34.31 12.88
N ASN A 596 31.67 35.10 12.45
CA ASN A 596 31.60 36.53 12.71
C ASN A 596 30.82 36.86 14.00
N ALA A 597 30.21 35.84 14.65
CA ALA A 597 29.44 35.94 15.87
C ALA A 597 28.25 36.91 15.79
N ASP A 598 27.63 37.02 14.62
CA ASP A 598 26.45 37.86 14.39
C ASP A 598 25.13 37.16 14.74
N GLY A 599 25.17 35.92 15.26
CA GLY A 599 24.01 35.09 15.62
C GLY A 599 23.33 34.46 14.44
N LYS A 600 23.93 34.45 13.26
CA LYS A 600 23.42 33.83 12.03
C LYS A 600 24.48 32.91 11.42
N ILE A 601 24.07 32.10 10.47
CA ILE A 601 25.00 31.32 9.63
C ILE A 601 24.72 31.71 8.17
N SER A 602 25.62 32.37 7.55
CA SER A 602 25.58 32.72 6.12
C SER A 602 25.81 31.48 5.24
N LEU A 603 25.51 31.58 3.97
CA LEU A 603 25.80 30.51 3.01
C LEU A 603 27.31 30.24 2.92
N GLU A 604 28.13 31.28 2.98
CA GLU A 604 29.58 31.19 2.92
C GLU A 604 30.17 30.48 4.15
N GLU A 605 29.70 30.83 5.34
CA GLU A 605 30.11 30.14 6.60
C GLU A 605 29.70 28.69 6.61
N HIS A 606 28.50 28.39 6.13
CA HIS A 606 28.05 27.01 6.03
C HIS A 606 28.85 26.24 4.97
N GLN A 607 29.18 26.85 3.82
CA GLN A 607 30.04 26.23 2.81
C GLN A 607 31.43 25.95 3.36
N ALA A 608 32.06 26.93 3.99
CA ALA A 608 33.37 26.79 4.60
C ALA A 608 33.38 25.63 5.65
N PHE A 609 32.30 25.48 6.39
CA PHE A 609 32.17 24.35 7.33
C PHE A 609 32.00 23.02 6.61
N GLN A 610 31.29 22.93 5.49
CA GLN A 610 31.20 21.71 4.70
C GLN A 610 32.57 21.28 4.16
N ASP A 611 33.34 22.23 3.68
CA ASP A 611 34.69 21.98 3.17
C ASP A 611 35.66 21.55 4.28
N TYR A 612 35.56 22.17 5.44
CA TYR A 612 36.28 21.72 6.65
C TYR A 612 35.96 20.29 7.00
N LYS A 613 34.68 19.87 6.94
CA LYS A 613 34.26 18.47 7.21
C LYS A 613 34.85 17.49 6.21
N LYS A 614 34.90 17.85 4.94
CA LYS A 614 35.52 17.02 3.89
C LYS A 614 37.00 16.79 4.16
N ALA A 615 37.70 17.86 4.53
CA ALA A 615 39.13 17.80 4.84
C ALA A 615 39.46 17.12 6.17
N ASN A 616 38.51 17.05 7.08
CA ASN A 616 38.70 16.53 8.45
C ASN A 616 37.65 15.45 8.80
N PRO A 617 37.81 14.18 8.39
CA PRO A 617 36.83 13.12 8.67
C PRO A 617 36.49 12.93 10.16
N ALA A 618 37.42 13.24 11.06
CA ALA A 618 37.24 13.17 12.51
C ALA A 618 36.68 14.46 13.15
N TRP A 619 36.17 15.40 12.36
CA TRP A 619 35.73 16.75 12.77
C TRP A 619 34.84 16.79 14.02
N ARG A 620 33.94 15.81 14.22
CA ARG A 620 33.05 15.73 15.40
C ARG A 620 33.84 15.58 16.71
N LYS A 621 34.86 14.72 16.71
CA LYS A 621 35.73 14.51 17.90
C LYS A 621 36.60 15.75 18.14
N THR A 622 37.03 16.41 17.06
CA THR A 622 37.92 17.58 17.15
C THR A 622 37.16 18.79 17.69
N LEU A 623 35.98 19.10 17.15
CA LEU A 623 35.22 20.30 17.55
C LEU A 623 34.56 20.15 18.93
N ARG A 624 34.09 18.95 19.32
CA ARG A 624 33.55 18.73 20.67
C ARG A 624 34.56 18.91 21.78
N LYS A 625 35.85 18.82 21.48
CA LYS A 625 36.95 19.00 22.47
C LYS A 625 37.46 20.45 22.53
N LYS A 626 37.07 21.30 21.58
CA LYS A 626 37.49 22.71 21.57
C LYS A 626 36.32 23.58 22.03
N PRO A 627 36.49 24.49 22.98
CA PRO A 627 35.48 25.51 23.27
C PRO A 627 35.25 26.34 22.00
N PRO A 628 34.02 26.84 21.76
CA PRO A 628 33.76 27.81 20.71
C PRO A 628 34.64 29.04 20.97
N ARG A 629 35.17 29.64 19.89
CA ARG A 629 35.94 30.88 19.97
C ARG A 629 35.04 32.06 20.16
#